data_b666284e99018a39e73b797a885c9693
#
_entry.id   b666284e99018a39e73b797a885c9693
#
_cell.length_a   1.000
_cell.length_b   1.000
_cell.length_c   1.000
_cell.angle_alpha   90.00
_cell.angle_beta   90.00
_cell.angle_gamma   90.00
#
_symmetry.space_group_name_H-M   'P 1'
#
loop_
_entity.id
_entity.type
_entity.pdbx_description
1 polymer ?
#
loop_
_entity_poly.entity_id
_entity_poly.type
_entity_poly.pdbx_seq_one_letter_code
_entity_poly.pdbx_strand_id
1 'polypeptide(L)'
;MSQDLCELLDALAIDQAIFVGQSWGGNIVVHAAHQHPDRVIAAVPVDGGFIELGDSFPEWETCAERMQPPRLAGMRGSRLESAIRATNIDWPETGIIGSLSNFEFHEDGTISPWLTFDRHMLILKELWKHRPSEMFASIDRPVLFMPADSGDVAWTSNKETAINSALAKLKSGRAQWFRPAHHDLHAQHPEQCAMILITNYKNGFFS
;
A
#
# COMPACT_ATOMS: atom_id res chain seq x y z
N MET A 1 -2.62 -2.06 -14.46
CA MET A 1 -2.02 -2.54 -13.19
C MET A 1 -2.79 -3.67 -12.51
N SER A 2 -4.12 -3.60 -12.25
CA SER A 2 -4.82 -4.80 -11.74
C SER A 2 -4.82 -5.95 -12.76
N GLN A 3 -4.87 -5.63 -14.05
CA GLN A 3 -4.72 -6.62 -15.14
C GLN A 3 -3.34 -7.30 -15.10
N ASP A 4 -2.27 -6.56 -14.82
CA ASP A 4 -0.90 -7.11 -14.74
C ASP A 4 -0.78 -8.15 -13.62
N LEU A 5 -1.56 -7.99 -12.51
CA LEU A 5 -1.64 -9.01 -11.46
C LEU A 5 -2.27 -10.30 -11.98
N CYS A 6 -3.32 -10.22 -12.79
CA CYS A 6 -3.93 -11.39 -13.41
C CYS A 6 -2.97 -12.09 -14.39
N GLU A 7 -2.26 -11.32 -15.21
CA GLU A 7 -1.25 -11.83 -16.13
C GLU A 7 -0.09 -12.51 -15.40
N LEU A 8 0.31 -11.97 -14.24
CA LEU A 8 1.30 -12.62 -13.37
C LEU A 8 0.79 -13.95 -12.82
N LEU A 9 -0.48 -14.02 -12.37
CA LEU A 9 -1.07 -15.29 -11.92
C LEU A 9 -1.11 -16.30 -13.06
N ASP A 10 -1.45 -15.90 -14.29
CA ASP A 10 -1.45 -16.77 -15.46
C ASP A 10 -0.04 -17.31 -15.76
N ALA A 11 0.97 -16.44 -15.71
CA ALA A 11 2.37 -16.84 -15.92
C ALA A 11 2.88 -17.83 -14.85
N LEU A 12 2.30 -17.77 -13.64
CA LEU A 12 2.63 -18.67 -12.53
C LEU A 12 1.71 -19.89 -12.45
N ALA A 13 0.73 -20.04 -13.35
CA ALA A 13 -0.30 -21.07 -13.32
C ALA A 13 -1.07 -21.09 -11.97
N ILE A 14 -1.40 -19.91 -11.44
CA ILE A 14 -2.18 -19.71 -10.21
C ILE A 14 -3.57 -19.21 -10.61
N ASP A 15 -4.63 -19.91 -10.21
CA ASP A 15 -5.99 -19.52 -10.55
C ASP A 15 -6.46 -18.32 -9.75
N GLN A 16 -6.24 -18.32 -8.44
CA GLN A 16 -6.69 -17.28 -7.52
C GLN A 16 -5.64 -17.02 -6.43
N ALA A 17 -5.61 -15.79 -5.92
CA ALA A 17 -4.72 -15.43 -4.81
C ALA A 17 -5.37 -14.44 -3.84
N ILE A 18 -4.82 -14.36 -2.62
CA ILE A 18 -5.02 -13.24 -1.71
C ILE A 18 -4.02 -12.16 -2.13
N PHE A 19 -4.53 -11.00 -2.50
CA PHE A 19 -3.67 -9.86 -2.83
C PHE A 19 -3.45 -8.96 -1.63
N VAL A 20 -2.18 -8.72 -1.30
CA VAL A 20 -1.77 -7.79 -0.24
C VAL A 20 -1.03 -6.62 -0.89
N GLY A 21 -1.47 -5.40 -0.64
CA GLY A 21 -0.87 -4.21 -1.25
C GLY A 21 -0.73 -3.06 -0.27
N GLN A 22 0.46 -2.45 -0.21
CA GLN A 22 0.76 -1.33 0.67
C GLN A 22 0.53 0.00 -0.06
N SER A 23 0.01 1.01 0.66
CA SER A 23 -0.17 2.36 0.15
C SER A 23 -0.99 2.36 -1.16
N TRP A 24 -0.41 2.85 -2.26
CA TRP A 24 -1.01 2.75 -3.57
C TRP A 24 -1.29 1.31 -4.02
N GLY A 25 -0.44 0.35 -3.63
CA GLY A 25 -0.71 -1.08 -3.81
C GLY A 25 -2.03 -1.52 -3.18
N GLY A 26 -2.43 -0.89 -2.05
CA GLY A 26 -3.74 -1.09 -1.43
C GLY A 26 -4.90 -0.67 -2.35
N ASN A 27 -4.77 0.44 -3.06
CA ASN A 27 -5.77 0.86 -4.05
C ASN A 27 -5.81 -0.09 -5.26
N ILE A 28 -4.66 -0.65 -5.66
CA ILE A 28 -4.60 -1.64 -6.75
C ILE A 28 -5.33 -2.94 -6.37
N VAL A 29 -5.12 -3.45 -5.16
CA VAL A 29 -5.76 -4.72 -4.75
C VAL A 29 -7.27 -4.56 -4.53
N VAL A 30 -7.74 -3.39 -4.08
CA VAL A 30 -9.16 -3.04 -4.05
C VAL A 30 -9.74 -2.99 -5.47
N HIS A 31 -9.03 -2.35 -6.40
CA HIS A 31 -9.44 -2.32 -7.80
C HIS A 31 -9.44 -3.72 -8.42
N ALA A 32 -8.46 -4.57 -8.08
CA ALA A 32 -8.44 -5.96 -8.55
C ALA A 32 -9.64 -6.76 -8.03
N ALA A 33 -10.00 -6.61 -6.76
CA ALA A 33 -11.19 -7.26 -6.19
C ALA A 33 -12.50 -6.82 -6.84
N HIS A 34 -12.57 -5.56 -7.32
CA HIS A 34 -13.71 -5.04 -8.07
C HIS A 34 -13.75 -5.55 -9.52
N GLN A 35 -12.61 -5.50 -10.24
CA GLN A 35 -12.57 -5.79 -11.68
C GLN A 35 -12.38 -7.28 -12.01
N HIS A 36 -11.73 -8.03 -11.14
CA HIS A 36 -11.32 -9.42 -11.36
C HIS A 36 -11.71 -10.33 -10.18
N PRO A 37 -12.99 -10.36 -9.76
CA PRO A 37 -13.43 -11.11 -8.58
C PRO A 37 -13.14 -12.61 -8.66
N ASP A 38 -13.03 -13.18 -9.85
CA ASP A 38 -12.69 -14.60 -10.12
C ASP A 38 -11.22 -14.91 -9.91
N ARG A 39 -10.36 -13.90 -9.85
CA ARG A 39 -8.92 -14.06 -9.64
C ARG A 39 -8.50 -13.69 -8.21
N VAL A 40 -9.38 -13.04 -7.43
CA VAL A 40 -9.12 -12.53 -6.09
C VAL A 40 -9.86 -13.36 -5.05
N ILE A 41 -9.14 -14.05 -4.17
CA ILE A 41 -9.72 -14.68 -2.99
C ILE A 41 -10.11 -13.61 -1.97
N ALA A 42 -9.18 -12.70 -1.66
CA ALA A 42 -9.39 -11.56 -0.77
C ALA A 42 -8.43 -10.43 -1.11
N ALA A 43 -8.80 -9.19 -0.78
CA ALA A 43 -7.93 -8.02 -0.87
C ALA A 43 -7.52 -7.55 0.52
N VAL A 44 -6.22 -7.30 0.71
CA VAL A 44 -5.66 -6.80 1.97
C VAL A 44 -4.89 -5.50 1.71
N PRO A 45 -5.57 -4.35 1.73
CA PRO A 45 -4.92 -3.05 1.65
C PRO A 45 -4.21 -2.70 2.98
N VAL A 46 -2.90 -2.48 2.90
CA VAL A 46 -2.02 -2.10 4.00
C VAL A 46 -1.76 -0.60 3.94
N ASP A 47 -2.29 0.14 4.87
CA ASP A 47 -2.31 1.61 4.95
C ASP A 47 -2.63 2.28 3.61
N GLY A 48 -3.63 1.73 2.92
CA GLY A 48 -4.09 2.13 1.59
C GLY A 48 -5.47 1.55 1.27
N GLY A 49 -5.84 1.59 -0.01
CA GLY A 49 -7.12 1.06 -0.49
C GLY A 49 -8.31 1.98 -0.25
N PHE A 50 -8.13 3.04 0.51
CA PHE A 50 -9.12 4.11 0.80
C PHE A 50 -8.63 5.50 0.37
N ILE A 51 -7.46 5.58 -0.28
CA ILE A 51 -6.83 6.85 -0.62
C ILE A 51 -7.53 7.49 -1.83
N GLU A 52 -8.03 8.71 -1.66
CA GLU A 52 -8.65 9.53 -2.70
C GLU A 52 -8.00 10.92 -2.69
N LEU A 53 -6.85 11.02 -3.37
CA LEU A 53 -6.06 12.26 -3.39
C LEU A 53 -6.80 13.43 -4.03
N GLY A 54 -7.69 13.17 -5.00
CA GLY A 54 -8.45 14.22 -5.64
C GLY A 54 -9.42 14.96 -4.73
N ASP A 55 -9.81 14.38 -3.59
CA ASP A 55 -10.61 15.08 -2.58
C ASP A 55 -9.77 16.05 -1.76
N SER A 56 -8.52 15.67 -1.47
CA SER A 56 -7.57 16.55 -0.76
C SER A 56 -6.91 17.58 -1.69
N PHE A 57 -6.79 17.26 -2.97
CA PHE A 57 -6.14 18.08 -4.00
C PHE A 57 -7.03 18.13 -5.25
N PRO A 58 -7.97 19.09 -5.34
CA PRO A 58 -8.85 19.20 -6.50
C PRO A 58 -8.10 19.38 -7.83
N GLU A 59 -6.96 20.09 -7.79
CA GLU A 59 -6.14 20.35 -8.98
C GLU A 59 -4.91 19.43 -8.99
N TRP A 60 -4.66 18.80 -10.16
CA TRP A 60 -3.51 17.91 -10.34
C TRP A 60 -2.17 18.58 -10.07
N GLU A 61 -2.00 19.81 -10.52
CA GLU A 61 -0.76 20.58 -10.36
C GLU A 61 -0.39 20.74 -8.88
N THR A 62 -1.37 21.01 -8.03
CA THR A 62 -1.20 21.10 -6.56
C THR A 62 -0.85 19.74 -5.97
N CYS A 63 -1.53 18.69 -6.40
CA CYS A 63 -1.22 17.31 -5.98
C CYS A 63 0.21 16.93 -6.39
N ALA A 64 0.57 17.16 -7.64
CA ALA A 64 1.90 16.86 -8.17
C ALA A 64 3.01 17.58 -7.40
N GLU A 65 2.83 18.87 -7.09
CA GLU A 65 3.79 19.66 -6.32
C GLU A 65 3.97 19.13 -4.89
N ARG A 66 2.85 18.81 -4.21
CA ARG A 66 2.85 18.42 -2.79
C ARG A 66 3.23 16.97 -2.53
N MET A 67 2.90 16.08 -3.46
CA MET A 67 3.03 14.63 -3.29
C MET A 67 4.17 14.02 -4.11
N GLN A 68 4.92 14.81 -4.88
CA GLN A 68 6.04 14.28 -5.65
C GLN A 68 7.08 13.59 -4.77
N PRO A 69 7.64 12.46 -5.22
CA PRO A 69 8.68 11.78 -4.48
C PRO A 69 9.99 12.58 -4.49
N PRO A 70 10.87 12.38 -3.50
CA PRO A 70 12.18 12.99 -3.50
C PRO A 70 13.03 12.44 -4.66
N ARG A 71 13.90 13.30 -5.23
CA ARG A 71 14.85 12.91 -6.27
C ARG A 71 16.09 12.33 -5.61
N LEU A 72 16.16 11.01 -5.51
CA LEU A 72 17.22 10.28 -4.80
C LEU A 72 18.31 9.71 -5.72
N ALA A 73 18.09 9.66 -7.04
CA ALA A 73 19.09 9.16 -7.98
C ALA A 73 20.41 9.96 -7.87
N GLY A 74 21.53 9.25 -7.81
CA GLY A 74 22.86 9.84 -7.62
C GLY A 74 23.25 10.13 -6.16
N MET A 75 22.36 9.91 -5.19
CA MET A 75 22.70 10.02 -3.77
C MET A 75 23.70 8.92 -3.37
N ARG A 76 24.58 9.18 -2.41
CA ARG A 76 25.44 8.16 -1.81
C ARG A 76 24.60 7.12 -1.05
N GLY A 77 24.83 5.84 -1.32
CA GLY A 77 24.12 4.74 -0.66
C GLY A 77 24.28 4.74 0.86
N SER A 78 25.47 5.07 1.36
CA SER A 78 25.72 5.21 2.81
C SER A 78 24.89 6.32 3.47
N ARG A 79 24.62 7.42 2.74
CA ARG A 79 23.76 8.50 3.22
C ARG A 79 22.29 8.06 3.27
N LEU A 80 21.83 7.34 2.24
CA LEU A 80 20.49 6.78 2.21
C LEU A 80 20.29 5.81 3.39
N GLU A 81 21.20 4.85 3.57
CA GLU A 81 21.13 3.87 4.66
C GLU A 81 21.10 4.55 6.03
N SER A 82 22.02 5.52 6.25
CA SER A 82 22.05 6.28 7.50
C SER A 82 20.72 7.02 7.76
N ALA A 83 20.13 7.62 6.73
CA ALA A 83 18.85 8.31 6.84
C ALA A 83 17.70 7.36 7.17
N ILE A 84 17.62 6.21 6.48
CA ILE A 84 16.58 5.18 6.75
C ILE A 84 16.70 4.68 8.18
N ARG A 85 17.90 4.33 8.65
CA ARG A 85 18.13 3.85 10.03
C ARG A 85 17.81 4.90 11.08
N ALA A 86 18.17 6.16 10.85
CA ALA A 86 17.92 7.25 11.78
C ALA A 86 16.41 7.58 11.91
N THR A 87 15.65 7.43 10.84
CA THR A 87 14.20 7.71 10.84
C THR A 87 13.38 6.53 11.41
N ASN A 88 13.89 5.30 11.30
CA ASN A 88 13.17 4.07 11.64
C ASN A 88 13.92 3.27 12.73
N ILE A 89 14.19 3.91 13.87
CA ILE A 89 15.00 3.36 14.96
C ILE A 89 14.39 2.07 15.55
N ASP A 90 13.08 1.96 15.55
CA ASP A 90 12.30 0.83 16.10
C ASP A 90 12.03 -0.29 15.09
N TRP A 91 12.53 -0.14 13.84
CA TRP A 91 12.31 -1.16 12.82
C TRP A 91 13.28 -2.35 12.97
N PRO A 92 12.82 -3.57 12.71
CA PRO A 92 13.70 -4.72 12.63
C PRO A 92 14.65 -4.58 11.43
N GLU A 93 15.81 -5.23 11.50
CA GLU A 93 16.81 -5.18 10.41
C GLU A 93 16.22 -5.65 9.06
N THR A 94 15.30 -6.61 9.08
CA THR A 94 14.59 -7.07 7.88
C THR A 94 13.78 -5.96 7.22
N GLY A 95 13.17 -5.06 8.00
CA GLY A 95 12.45 -3.89 7.49
C GLY A 95 13.39 -2.85 6.88
N ILE A 96 14.54 -2.61 7.52
CA ILE A 96 15.59 -1.73 6.98
C ILE A 96 16.12 -2.26 5.65
N ILE A 97 16.48 -3.55 5.58
CA ILE A 97 16.94 -4.21 4.35
C ILE A 97 15.86 -4.15 3.27
N GLY A 98 14.59 -4.40 3.63
CA GLY A 98 13.45 -4.28 2.71
C GLY A 98 13.32 -2.88 2.12
N SER A 99 13.50 -1.83 2.93
CA SER A 99 13.48 -0.45 2.45
C SER A 99 14.67 -0.13 1.51
N LEU A 100 15.86 -0.64 1.83
CA LEU A 100 17.04 -0.46 0.99
C LEU A 100 16.92 -1.20 -0.35
N SER A 101 16.21 -2.31 -0.40
CA SER A 101 16.01 -3.10 -1.63
C SER A 101 15.18 -2.39 -2.70
N ASN A 102 14.54 -1.26 -2.38
CA ASN A 102 13.89 -0.39 -3.37
C ASN A 102 14.87 0.40 -4.25
N PHE A 103 16.18 0.24 -4.01
CA PHE A 103 17.23 0.97 -4.69
C PHE A 103 18.25 0.03 -5.30
N GLU A 104 18.72 0.37 -6.49
CA GLU A 104 19.93 -0.18 -7.09
C GLU A 104 21.16 0.55 -6.51
N PHE A 105 22.16 -0.21 -6.06
CA PHE A 105 23.43 0.31 -5.57
C PHE A 105 24.50 0.14 -6.66
N HIS A 106 25.12 1.25 -7.07
CA HIS A 106 26.11 1.26 -8.14
C HIS A 106 27.53 1.09 -7.59
N GLU A 107 28.46 0.66 -8.45
CA GLU A 107 29.89 0.46 -8.11
C GLU A 107 30.59 1.75 -7.64
N ASP A 108 30.12 2.92 -8.11
CA ASP A 108 30.66 4.22 -7.68
C ASP A 108 30.13 4.65 -6.29
N GLY A 109 29.29 3.81 -5.64
CA GLY A 109 28.69 4.05 -4.33
C GLY A 109 27.46 4.95 -4.35
N THR A 110 26.92 5.29 -5.52
CA THR A 110 25.65 6.00 -5.66
C THR A 110 24.47 5.02 -5.74
N ILE A 111 23.23 5.53 -5.66
CA ILE A 111 22.00 4.74 -5.80
C ILE A 111 21.08 5.29 -6.90
N SER A 112 20.24 4.41 -7.41
CA SER A 112 19.05 4.77 -8.20
C SER A 112 17.82 4.06 -7.66
N PRO A 113 16.69 4.76 -7.47
CA PRO A 113 15.43 4.07 -7.18
C PRO A 113 15.01 3.17 -8.35
N TRP A 114 14.58 1.94 -8.08
CA TRP A 114 13.98 1.06 -9.11
C TRP A 114 12.75 1.70 -9.75
N LEU A 115 11.92 2.37 -8.93
CA LEU A 115 10.85 3.19 -9.43
C LEU A 115 11.38 4.60 -9.74
N THR A 116 11.62 4.87 -11.02
CA THR A 116 12.14 6.18 -11.46
C THR A 116 11.14 7.30 -11.14
N PHE A 117 11.65 8.54 -10.97
CA PHE A 117 10.80 9.70 -10.69
C PHE A 117 9.65 9.85 -11.67
N ASP A 118 9.91 9.77 -12.97
CA ASP A 118 8.88 9.97 -14.01
C ASP A 118 7.79 8.88 -13.95
N ARG A 119 8.18 7.62 -13.72
CA ARG A 119 7.21 6.53 -13.53
C ARG A 119 6.40 6.73 -12.25
N HIS A 120 7.03 7.18 -11.16
CA HIS A 120 6.34 7.50 -9.91
C HIS A 120 5.29 8.60 -10.12
N MET A 121 5.61 9.65 -10.89
CA MET A 121 4.67 10.72 -11.20
C MET A 121 3.48 10.25 -12.05
N LEU A 122 3.68 9.28 -12.96
CA LEU A 122 2.57 8.66 -13.69
C LEU A 122 1.65 7.88 -12.74
N ILE A 123 2.23 7.12 -11.80
CA ILE A 123 1.51 6.39 -10.77
C ILE A 123 0.72 7.35 -9.87
N LEU A 124 1.35 8.42 -9.40
CA LEU A 124 0.73 9.44 -8.57
C LEU A 124 -0.49 10.07 -9.28
N LYS A 125 -0.38 10.32 -10.58
CA LYS A 125 -1.49 10.86 -11.38
C LYS A 125 -2.67 9.89 -11.45
N GLU A 126 -2.42 8.59 -11.60
CA GLU A 126 -3.49 7.59 -11.60
C GLU A 126 -4.09 7.41 -10.19
N LEU A 127 -3.27 7.48 -9.12
CA LEU A 127 -3.77 7.48 -7.75
C LEU A 127 -4.65 8.72 -7.45
N TRP A 128 -4.27 9.88 -7.97
CA TRP A 128 -5.05 11.11 -7.85
C TRP A 128 -6.45 11.01 -8.50
N LYS A 129 -6.55 10.29 -9.62
CA LYS A 129 -7.82 10.03 -10.32
C LYS A 129 -8.64 8.92 -9.65
N HIS A 130 -8.00 8.03 -8.90
CA HIS A 130 -8.63 6.81 -8.41
C HIS A 130 -9.65 7.09 -7.33
N ARG A 131 -10.83 6.44 -7.43
CA ARG A 131 -11.98 6.60 -6.53
C ARG A 131 -12.42 5.25 -5.95
N PRO A 132 -11.70 4.67 -4.96
CA PRO A 132 -12.08 3.40 -4.37
C PRO A 132 -13.45 3.43 -3.70
N SER A 133 -13.92 4.58 -3.21
CA SER A 133 -15.24 4.72 -2.59
C SER A 133 -16.41 4.39 -3.53
N GLU A 134 -16.21 4.47 -4.84
CA GLU A 134 -17.20 4.10 -5.86
C GLU A 134 -17.25 2.59 -6.11
N MET A 135 -16.22 1.84 -5.68
CA MET A 135 -16.05 0.42 -5.96
C MET A 135 -16.56 -0.49 -4.84
N PHE A 136 -16.48 -0.05 -3.59
CA PHE A 136 -16.73 -0.90 -2.41
C PHE A 136 -18.07 -1.63 -2.42
N ALA A 137 -19.14 -0.99 -2.87
CA ALA A 137 -20.47 -1.57 -2.91
C ALA A 137 -20.61 -2.76 -3.88
N SER A 138 -19.73 -2.87 -4.86
CA SER A 138 -19.70 -3.92 -5.88
C SER A 138 -18.68 -5.01 -5.61
N ILE A 139 -17.86 -4.89 -4.56
CA ILE A 139 -16.88 -5.89 -4.19
C ILE A 139 -17.55 -7.01 -3.41
N ASP A 140 -17.52 -8.22 -3.98
CA ASP A 140 -18.07 -9.43 -3.36
C ASP A 140 -17.01 -10.22 -2.58
N ARG A 141 -15.74 -9.88 -2.71
CA ARG A 141 -14.62 -10.55 -2.05
C ARG A 141 -14.32 -9.93 -0.69
N PRO A 142 -13.82 -10.70 0.27
CA PRO A 142 -13.42 -10.17 1.57
C PRO A 142 -12.33 -9.09 1.43
N VAL A 143 -12.48 -8.00 2.19
CA VAL A 143 -11.49 -6.93 2.27
C VAL A 143 -11.06 -6.74 3.72
N LEU A 144 -9.75 -6.90 3.98
CA LEU A 144 -9.14 -6.66 5.28
C LEU A 144 -8.25 -5.42 5.22
N PHE A 145 -8.72 -4.29 5.72
CA PHE A 145 -7.85 -3.12 5.89
C PHE A 145 -6.89 -3.32 7.05
N MET A 146 -5.61 -2.98 6.83
CA MET A 146 -4.56 -2.95 7.84
C MET A 146 -3.99 -1.52 7.93
N PRO A 147 -4.70 -0.57 8.57
CA PRO A 147 -4.28 0.82 8.62
C PRO A 147 -3.29 1.09 9.74
N ALA A 148 -2.40 2.09 9.51
CA ALA A 148 -1.47 2.64 10.48
C ALA A 148 -2.03 3.89 11.16
N ASP A 149 -1.80 4.00 12.47
CA ASP A 149 -2.00 5.22 13.26
C ASP A 149 -0.65 5.74 13.74
N SER A 150 -0.19 6.83 13.15
CA SER A 150 1.08 7.47 13.49
C SER A 150 1.01 8.39 14.72
N GLY A 151 -0.17 8.53 15.34
CA GLY A 151 -0.42 9.47 16.44
C GLY A 151 -0.84 10.86 15.98
N ASP A 152 -0.88 11.15 14.68
CA ASP A 152 -1.50 12.37 14.15
C ASP A 152 -3.02 12.23 14.18
N VAL A 153 -3.65 12.95 15.11
CA VAL A 153 -5.10 12.84 15.39
C VAL A 153 -5.95 13.18 14.16
N ALA A 154 -5.59 14.25 13.44
CA ALA A 154 -6.37 14.71 12.29
C ALA A 154 -6.27 13.71 11.13
N TRP A 155 -5.05 13.23 10.86
CA TRP A 155 -4.79 12.23 9.82
C TRP A 155 -5.48 10.91 10.14
N THR A 156 -5.38 10.43 11.38
CA THR A 156 -6.03 9.18 11.83
C THR A 156 -7.55 9.27 11.74
N SER A 157 -8.15 10.38 12.16
CA SER A 157 -9.59 10.60 12.06
C SER A 157 -10.10 10.57 10.61
N ASN A 158 -9.35 11.14 9.67
CA ASN A 158 -9.68 11.07 8.24
C ASN A 158 -9.64 9.63 7.72
N LYS A 159 -8.60 8.86 8.09
CA LYS A 159 -8.52 7.43 7.76
C LYS A 159 -9.68 6.64 8.36
N GLU A 160 -10.01 6.86 9.63
CA GLU A 160 -11.13 6.20 10.29
C GLU A 160 -12.45 6.46 9.55
N THR A 161 -12.70 7.70 9.17
CA THR A 161 -13.88 8.09 8.40
C THR A 161 -13.94 7.36 7.06
N ALA A 162 -12.84 7.35 6.29
CA ALA A 162 -12.77 6.69 4.99
C ALA A 162 -12.97 5.18 5.11
N ILE A 163 -12.30 4.54 6.08
CA ILE A 163 -12.39 3.10 6.30
C ILE A 163 -13.79 2.70 6.79
N ASN A 164 -14.38 3.44 7.72
CA ASN A 164 -15.74 3.16 8.20
C ASN A 164 -16.78 3.30 7.06
N SER A 165 -16.60 4.29 6.18
CA SER A 165 -17.42 4.44 4.98
C SER A 165 -17.24 3.25 4.01
N ALA A 166 -16.02 2.74 3.85
CA ALA A 166 -15.75 1.56 3.04
C ALA A 166 -16.41 0.31 3.64
N LEU A 167 -16.22 0.08 4.96
CA LEU A 167 -16.81 -1.06 5.68
C LEU A 167 -18.32 -1.09 5.61
N ALA A 168 -18.98 0.07 5.64
CA ALA A 168 -20.43 0.18 5.52
C ALA A 168 -20.95 -0.23 4.13
N LYS A 169 -20.12 -0.17 3.09
CA LYS A 169 -20.48 -0.52 1.71
C LYS A 169 -20.08 -1.95 1.33
N LEU A 170 -19.04 -2.51 1.95
CA LEU A 170 -18.50 -3.83 1.65
C LEU A 170 -19.43 -4.94 2.18
N LYS A 171 -19.62 -6.01 1.40
CA LYS A 171 -20.36 -7.21 1.86
C LYS A 171 -19.59 -7.97 2.95
N SER A 172 -18.27 -8.02 2.85
CA SER A 172 -17.38 -8.66 3.83
C SER A 172 -16.14 -7.79 4.03
N GLY A 173 -16.15 -6.96 5.06
CA GLY A 173 -15.07 -6.02 5.36
C GLY A 173 -14.64 -6.09 6.81
N ARG A 174 -13.35 -5.96 7.08
CA ARG A 174 -12.75 -5.80 8.41
C ARG A 174 -11.65 -4.76 8.37
N ALA A 175 -11.38 -4.13 9.53
CA ALA A 175 -10.20 -3.29 9.73
C ALA A 175 -9.45 -3.75 10.97
N GLN A 176 -8.13 -3.88 10.85
CA GLN A 176 -7.25 -4.19 11.97
C GLN A 176 -6.13 -3.17 12.04
N TRP A 177 -6.25 -2.24 12.99
CA TRP A 177 -5.37 -1.11 13.17
C TRP A 177 -4.05 -1.50 13.82
N PHE A 178 -2.97 -0.85 13.37
CA PHE A 178 -1.68 -0.84 14.02
C PHE A 178 -1.49 0.50 14.74
N ARG A 179 -1.33 0.46 16.07
CA ARG A 179 -1.27 1.66 16.93
C ARG A 179 -0.23 1.50 18.04
N PRO A 180 0.85 2.30 18.09
CA PRO A 180 1.27 3.22 17.03
C PRO A 180 1.92 2.49 15.85
N ALA A 181 1.86 3.06 14.65
CA ALA A 181 2.59 2.54 13.50
C ALA A 181 2.83 3.61 12.44
N HIS A 182 3.92 3.46 11.70
CA HIS A 182 4.23 4.26 10.52
C HIS A 182 3.49 3.74 9.28
N HIS A 183 3.47 4.55 8.21
CA HIS A 183 2.88 4.19 6.92
C HIS A 183 3.41 2.85 6.37
N ASP A 184 4.69 2.57 6.55
CA ASP A 184 5.33 1.33 6.14
C ASP A 184 5.26 0.25 7.24
N LEU A 185 4.08 0.07 7.85
CA LEU A 185 3.83 -0.85 8.95
C LEU A 185 4.26 -2.31 8.66
N HIS A 186 4.26 -2.71 7.39
CA HIS A 186 4.71 -4.03 6.97
C HIS A 186 6.23 -4.22 7.15
N ALA A 187 7.00 -3.15 7.07
CA ALA A 187 8.44 -3.15 7.36
C ALA A 187 8.71 -2.97 8.86
N GLN A 188 7.88 -2.18 9.56
CA GLN A 188 7.98 -1.95 11.01
C GLN A 188 7.54 -3.17 11.81
N HIS A 189 6.44 -3.84 11.42
CA HIS A 189 5.81 -4.93 12.16
C HIS A 189 5.56 -6.19 11.28
N PRO A 190 6.58 -6.76 10.62
CA PRO A 190 6.40 -7.83 9.63
C PRO A 190 5.75 -9.08 10.23
N GLU A 191 6.15 -9.48 11.43
CA GLU A 191 5.60 -10.66 12.11
C GLU A 191 4.13 -10.46 12.48
N GLN A 192 3.76 -9.27 12.96
CA GLN A 192 2.37 -8.98 13.30
C GLN A 192 1.50 -8.96 12.04
N CYS A 193 1.98 -8.39 10.93
CA CYS A 193 1.29 -8.45 9.64
C CYS A 193 1.04 -9.89 9.20
N ALA A 194 2.08 -10.73 9.25
CA ALA A 194 1.98 -12.13 8.89
C ALA A 194 0.98 -12.89 9.81
N MET A 195 1.02 -12.66 11.12
CA MET A 195 0.08 -13.27 12.06
C MET A 195 -1.37 -12.88 11.78
N ILE A 196 -1.64 -11.63 11.45
CA ILE A 196 -2.98 -11.15 11.10
C ILE A 196 -3.50 -11.88 9.85
N LEU A 197 -2.68 -11.99 8.80
CA LEU A 197 -3.04 -12.70 7.58
C LEU A 197 -3.35 -14.18 7.86
N ILE A 198 -2.46 -14.87 8.57
CA ILE A 198 -2.61 -16.29 8.91
C ILE A 198 -3.87 -16.50 9.77
N THR A 199 -4.12 -15.63 10.73
CA THR A 199 -5.28 -15.74 11.61
C THR A 199 -6.60 -15.56 10.84
N ASN A 200 -6.69 -14.56 9.96
CA ASN A 200 -7.88 -14.35 9.15
C ASN A 200 -8.10 -15.49 8.14
N TYR A 201 -7.03 -16.06 7.59
CA TYR A 201 -7.11 -17.25 6.75
C TYR A 201 -7.66 -18.47 7.54
N LYS A 202 -7.07 -18.78 8.70
CA LYS A 202 -7.46 -19.91 9.54
C LYS A 202 -8.89 -19.78 10.07
N ASN A 203 -9.36 -18.56 10.31
CA ASN A 203 -10.72 -18.30 10.80
C ASN A 203 -11.76 -18.22 9.67
N GLY A 204 -11.40 -18.53 8.44
CA GLY A 204 -12.30 -18.56 7.29
C GLY A 204 -12.76 -17.18 6.82
N PHE A 205 -12.09 -16.08 7.21
CA PHE A 205 -12.49 -14.76 6.73
C PHE A 205 -12.19 -14.58 5.24
N PHE A 206 -11.16 -15.24 4.73
CA PHE A 206 -10.78 -15.20 3.32
C PHE A 206 -11.41 -16.31 2.46
N SER A 207 -12.46 -16.98 2.98
CA SER A 207 -13.15 -18.07 2.29
C SER A 207 -14.48 -17.61 1.74
#